data_4ec05735434a33e83b9a4c69012e85ae
#
_entry.id   4ec05735434a33e83b9a4c69012e85ae
#
_cell.length_a   1.000
_cell.length_b   1.000
_cell.length_c   1.000
_cell.angle_alpha   90.00
_cell.angle_beta   90.00
_cell.angle_gamma   90.00
#
_symmetry.space_group_name_H-M   'P 1'
#
loop_
_entity.id
_entity.type
_entity.pdbx_description
1 polymer ?
#
loop_
_entity_poly.entity_id
_entity_poly.type
_entity_poly.pdbx_seq_one_letter_code
_entity_poly.pdbx_strand_id
1 'polypeptide(L)'
;LEREARRVRQQVRRSQIQKITELRGWWIRRMATTPRPLQEKLTLFWHGHFATSAQKVRDPYFMWLQNDTFRTNALGDWQTMLEDVTKDPAMLFWLDQAQSNRRKPNENYAREVMELFALGEGNYTERDILEAARGLTGLTIDRAKQEPVYRAFMHDPDTKTLLGKTGRHNPKDVVEIIANHPKSAPFIVTKLWSFFANENVKPEVVDALTAEFRK
;
A
#
# COMPACT_ATOMS: atom_id res chain seq x y z
N LEU A 1 -23.15 11.96 31.16
CA LEU A 1 -23.04 11.64 29.72
C LEU A 1 -21.65 11.95 29.15
N GLU A 2 -21.12 13.19 29.22
CA GLU A 2 -19.79 13.52 28.65
C GLU A 2 -18.63 12.81 29.39
N ARG A 3 -18.66 12.76 30.72
CA ARG A 3 -17.62 12.06 31.51
C ARG A 3 -17.58 10.56 31.21
N GLU A 4 -18.73 9.96 31.00
CA GLU A 4 -18.88 8.53 30.68
C GLU A 4 -18.40 8.24 29.26
N ALA A 5 -18.80 9.05 28.27
CA ALA A 5 -18.31 8.96 26.90
C ALA A 5 -16.79 9.16 26.79
N ARG A 6 -16.19 10.00 27.65
CA ARG A 6 -14.73 10.17 27.76
C ARG A 6 -14.05 8.94 28.33
N ARG A 7 -14.63 8.32 29.39
CA ARG A 7 -14.10 7.07 29.97
C ARG A 7 -14.13 5.92 28.96
N VAL A 8 -15.25 5.73 28.27
CA VAL A 8 -15.37 4.71 27.21
C VAL A 8 -14.34 4.91 26.10
N ARG A 9 -14.19 6.13 25.57
CA ARG A 9 -13.17 6.45 24.56
C ARG A 9 -11.76 6.16 25.05
N GLN A 10 -11.45 6.47 26.29
CA GLN A 10 -10.13 6.19 26.89
C GLN A 10 -9.89 4.69 27.05
N GLN A 11 -10.90 3.94 27.46
CA GLN A 11 -10.82 2.47 27.61
C GLN A 11 -10.60 1.81 26.24
N VAL A 12 -11.36 2.21 25.21
CA VAL A 12 -11.19 1.73 23.83
C VAL A 12 -9.77 2.01 23.33
N ARG A 13 -9.28 3.25 23.54
CA ARG A 13 -7.91 3.61 23.13
C ARG A 13 -6.85 2.76 23.82
N ARG A 14 -6.99 2.49 25.14
CA ARG A 14 -6.06 1.63 25.88
C ARG A 14 -6.08 0.20 25.33
N SER A 15 -7.27 -0.35 25.08
CA SER A 15 -7.44 -1.68 24.49
C SER A 15 -6.79 -1.78 23.09
N GLN A 16 -6.96 -0.76 22.25
CA GLN A 16 -6.32 -0.73 20.92
C GLN A 16 -4.78 -0.72 21.03
N ILE A 17 -4.21 0.10 21.91
CA ILE A 17 -2.76 0.14 22.14
C ILE A 17 -2.24 -1.22 22.62
N GLN A 18 -2.94 -1.85 23.57
CA GLN A 18 -2.58 -3.18 24.05
C GLN A 18 -2.58 -4.21 22.92
N LYS A 19 -3.63 -4.27 22.11
CA LYS A 19 -3.73 -5.20 20.97
C LYS A 19 -2.64 -4.96 19.92
N ILE A 20 -2.27 -3.70 19.64
CA ILE A 20 -1.14 -3.38 18.76
C ILE A 20 0.18 -3.91 19.36
N THR A 21 0.37 -3.81 20.68
CA THR A 21 1.56 -4.33 21.35
C THR A 21 1.59 -5.87 21.29
N GLU A 22 0.46 -6.52 21.49
CA GLU A 22 0.30 -7.97 21.37
C GLU A 22 0.60 -8.46 19.94
N LEU A 23 0.09 -7.73 18.92
CA LEU A 23 0.35 -8.02 17.50
C LEU A 23 1.85 -7.92 17.18
N ARG A 24 2.53 -6.89 17.68
CA ARG A 24 3.99 -6.75 17.51
C ARG A 24 4.74 -7.91 18.16
N GLY A 25 4.39 -8.27 19.39
CA GLY A 25 5.00 -9.39 20.09
C GLY A 25 4.75 -10.74 19.39
N TRP A 26 3.55 -10.93 18.86
CA TRP A 26 3.23 -12.11 18.04
C TRP A 26 4.11 -12.17 16.78
N TRP A 27 4.25 -11.06 16.05
CA TRP A 27 5.03 -11.05 14.82
C TRP A 27 6.53 -11.25 15.09
N ILE A 28 7.10 -10.64 16.14
CA ILE A 28 8.49 -10.88 16.55
C ILE A 28 8.73 -12.36 16.82
N ARG A 29 7.85 -13.00 17.60
CA ARG A 29 7.95 -14.45 17.88
C ARG A 29 7.87 -15.26 16.58
N ARG A 30 6.94 -14.92 15.70
CA ARG A 30 6.78 -15.58 14.41
C ARG A 30 8.06 -15.47 13.57
N MET A 31 8.66 -14.30 13.45
CA MET A 31 9.93 -14.10 12.72
C MET A 31 11.05 -14.96 13.31
N ALA A 32 11.10 -15.13 14.62
CA ALA A 32 12.14 -15.91 15.31
C ALA A 32 11.96 -17.44 15.19
N THR A 33 10.73 -17.94 15.00
CA THR A 33 10.42 -19.38 15.08
C THR A 33 9.85 -19.96 13.78
N THR A 34 9.68 -19.17 12.74
CA THR A 34 9.06 -19.63 11.48
C THR A 34 9.92 -20.64 10.75
N PRO A 35 9.32 -21.71 10.17
CA PRO A 35 10.03 -22.59 9.22
C PRO A 35 10.20 -21.96 7.83
N ARG A 36 9.69 -20.72 7.61
CA ARG A 36 9.73 -19.98 6.35
C ARG A 36 10.40 -18.61 6.53
N PRO A 37 11.70 -18.55 6.86
CA PRO A 37 12.36 -17.30 7.23
C PRO A 37 12.39 -16.26 6.10
N LEU A 38 12.50 -16.70 4.83
CA LEU A 38 12.48 -15.78 3.68
C LEU A 38 11.13 -15.07 3.56
N GLN A 39 10.01 -15.76 3.78
CA GLN A 39 8.67 -15.16 3.73
C GLN A 39 8.52 -14.07 4.80
N GLU A 40 8.96 -14.32 6.04
CA GLU A 40 8.88 -13.30 7.10
C GLU A 40 9.88 -12.15 6.87
N LYS A 41 11.05 -12.43 6.29
CA LYS A 41 12.02 -11.40 5.91
C LYS A 41 11.49 -10.47 4.83
N LEU A 42 10.79 -11.02 3.81
CA LEU A 42 10.11 -10.23 2.78
C LEU A 42 8.88 -9.50 3.35
N THR A 43 8.12 -10.12 4.26
CA THR A 43 7.05 -9.42 4.98
C THR A 43 7.57 -8.17 5.68
N LEU A 44 8.75 -8.26 6.31
CA LEU A 44 9.41 -7.11 6.93
C LEU A 44 9.85 -6.06 5.89
N PHE A 45 10.38 -6.49 4.75
CA PHE A 45 10.70 -5.61 3.64
C PHE A 45 9.45 -4.82 3.18
N TRP A 46 8.33 -5.51 2.94
CA TRP A 46 7.08 -4.89 2.49
C TRP A 46 6.51 -3.91 3.52
N HIS A 47 6.64 -4.20 4.82
CA HIS A 47 6.29 -3.24 5.86
C HIS A 47 7.15 -1.97 5.86
N GLY A 48 8.42 -2.08 5.50
CA GLY A 48 9.30 -0.92 5.31
C GLY A 48 9.00 -0.16 4.02
N HIS A 49 8.67 -0.88 2.96
CA HIS A 49 8.36 -0.32 1.65
C HIS A 49 7.01 0.41 1.61
N PHE A 50 5.95 -0.23 2.07
CA PHE A 50 4.58 0.33 2.18
C PHE A 50 4.31 0.87 3.58
N ALA A 51 5.22 1.71 4.08
CA ALA A 51 5.20 2.16 5.46
C ALA A 51 3.86 2.81 5.86
N THR A 52 3.24 2.25 6.91
CA THR A 52 2.05 2.81 7.57
C THR A 52 2.32 2.96 9.05
N SER A 53 1.61 3.88 9.71
CA SER A 53 1.78 4.09 11.15
C SER A 53 0.58 3.62 11.96
N ALA A 54 0.79 2.63 12.80
CA ALA A 54 -0.20 2.19 13.78
C ALA A 54 -0.65 3.31 14.74
N GLN A 55 0.13 4.39 14.87
CA GLN A 55 -0.26 5.55 15.68
C GLN A 55 -1.36 6.40 15.00
N LYS A 56 -1.41 6.45 13.65
CA LYS A 56 -2.48 7.11 12.90
C LYS A 56 -3.64 6.15 12.65
N VAL A 57 -3.38 4.92 12.18
CA VAL A 57 -4.41 3.92 11.85
C VAL A 57 -5.21 3.53 13.10
N ARG A 58 -4.55 3.25 14.20
CA ARG A 58 -5.14 2.92 15.53
C ARG A 58 -6.10 1.72 15.55
N ASP A 59 -6.21 0.99 14.48
CA ASP A 59 -7.02 -0.21 14.37
C ASP A 59 -6.12 -1.44 14.32
N PRO A 60 -6.10 -2.29 15.37
CA PRO A 60 -5.28 -3.49 15.41
C PRO A 60 -5.64 -4.52 14.35
N TYR A 61 -6.91 -4.59 13.96
CA TYR A 61 -7.39 -5.51 12.93
C TYR A 61 -6.87 -5.10 11.54
N PHE A 62 -6.93 -3.81 11.20
CA PHE A 62 -6.38 -3.31 9.94
C PHE A 62 -4.86 -3.50 9.87
N MET A 63 -4.14 -3.28 10.98
CA MET A 63 -2.70 -3.53 11.02
C MET A 63 -2.36 -5.03 10.90
N TRP A 64 -3.21 -5.90 11.42
CA TRP A 64 -3.06 -7.34 11.25
C TRP A 64 -3.36 -7.77 9.80
N LEU A 65 -4.45 -7.29 9.19
CA LEU A 65 -4.79 -7.54 7.79
C LEU A 65 -3.64 -7.13 6.87
N GLN A 66 -3.08 -5.94 7.08
CA GLN A 66 -1.95 -5.47 6.29
C GLN A 66 -0.72 -6.38 6.42
N ASN A 67 -0.39 -6.80 7.64
CA ASN A 67 0.69 -7.76 7.87
C ASN A 67 0.42 -9.10 7.17
N ASP A 68 -0.82 -9.56 7.16
CA ASP A 68 -1.22 -10.79 6.50
C ASP A 68 -1.19 -10.66 4.96
N THR A 69 -1.64 -9.53 4.41
CA THR A 69 -1.52 -9.19 2.99
C THR A 69 -0.07 -9.23 2.53
N PHE A 70 0.84 -8.59 3.26
CA PHE A 70 2.26 -8.62 2.93
C PHE A 70 2.86 -10.03 3.00
N ARG A 71 2.47 -10.83 3.97
CA ARG A 71 2.94 -12.22 4.10
C ARG A 71 2.43 -13.11 3.00
N THR A 72 1.16 -12.99 2.66
CA THR A 72 0.52 -13.80 1.62
C THR A 72 1.16 -13.52 0.26
N ASN A 73 1.43 -12.26 -0.03
CA ASN A 73 2.03 -11.81 -1.29
C ASN A 73 3.56 -11.69 -1.23
N ALA A 74 4.21 -12.11 -0.14
CA ALA A 74 5.63 -11.87 0.10
C ALA A 74 6.56 -12.34 -1.04
N LEU A 75 6.21 -13.45 -1.68
CA LEU A 75 6.91 -14.10 -2.80
C LEU A 75 6.04 -14.15 -4.06
N GLY A 76 4.97 -13.37 -4.10
CA GLY A 76 3.99 -13.35 -5.17
C GLY A 76 4.31 -12.33 -6.26
N ASP A 77 3.31 -12.13 -7.11
CA ASP A 77 3.35 -11.17 -8.21
C ASP A 77 3.29 -9.72 -7.73
N TRP A 78 4.11 -8.87 -8.34
CA TRP A 78 4.22 -7.45 -7.96
C TRP A 78 2.93 -6.66 -8.19
N GLN A 79 2.25 -6.87 -9.31
CA GLN A 79 1.00 -6.18 -9.60
C GLN A 79 -0.05 -6.57 -8.58
N THR A 80 -0.15 -7.86 -8.25
CA THR A 80 -1.08 -8.37 -7.22
C THR A 80 -0.79 -7.73 -5.85
N MET A 81 0.49 -7.66 -5.45
CA MET A 81 0.88 -6.96 -4.21
C MET A 81 0.40 -5.52 -4.22
N LEU A 82 0.64 -4.78 -5.30
CA LEU A 82 0.27 -3.37 -5.40
C LEU A 82 -1.26 -3.18 -5.43
N GLU A 83 -2.00 -4.10 -6.09
CA GLU A 83 -3.47 -4.10 -6.09
C GLU A 83 -4.03 -4.32 -4.68
N ASP A 84 -3.49 -5.27 -3.94
CA ASP A 84 -3.95 -5.59 -2.58
C ASP A 84 -3.61 -4.47 -1.60
N VAL A 85 -2.42 -3.86 -1.71
CA VAL A 85 -2.04 -2.67 -0.93
C VAL A 85 -2.93 -1.48 -1.23
N THR A 86 -3.31 -1.29 -2.50
CA THR A 86 -4.23 -0.21 -2.91
C THR A 86 -5.62 -0.34 -2.27
N LYS A 87 -6.03 -1.55 -1.96
CA LYS A 87 -7.31 -1.85 -1.27
C LYS A 87 -7.15 -2.04 0.23
N ASP A 88 -5.92 -2.10 0.75
CA ASP A 88 -5.66 -2.36 2.15
C ASP A 88 -6.29 -1.31 3.08
N PRO A 89 -7.11 -1.69 4.07
CA PRO A 89 -7.81 -0.73 4.93
C PRO A 89 -6.88 0.17 5.75
N ALA A 90 -5.72 -0.37 6.18
CA ALA A 90 -4.74 0.44 6.91
C ALA A 90 -4.12 1.50 6.00
N MET A 91 -3.81 1.15 4.74
CA MET A 91 -3.29 2.07 3.74
C MET A 91 -4.33 3.13 3.34
N LEU A 92 -5.58 2.71 3.06
CA LEU A 92 -6.68 3.61 2.73
C LEU A 92 -6.92 4.64 3.84
N PHE A 93 -6.73 4.25 5.10
CA PHE A 93 -6.83 5.14 6.25
C PHE A 93 -5.57 6.02 6.40
N TRP A 94 -4.38 5.43 6.25
CA TRP A 94 -3.10 6.11 6.45
C TRP A 94 -2.89 7.29 5.52
N LEU A 95 -3.21 7.14 4.24
CA LEU A 95 -3.06 8.15 3.21
C LEU A 95 -4.37 8.89 2.88
N ASP A 96 -5.40 8.76 3.76
CA ASP A 96 -6.70 9.42 3.63
C ASP A 96 -7.46 9.08 2.33
N GLN A 97 -7.08 8.00 1.65
CA GLN A 97 -7.68 7.54 0.39
C GLN A 97 -9.15 7.15 0.57
N ALA A 98 -9.54 6.64 1.74
CA ALA A 98 -10.93 6.29 2.05
C ALA A 98 -11.94 7.46 1.93
N GLN A 99 -11.45 8.70 1.86
CA GLN A 99 -12.26 9.92 1.70
C GLN A 99 -12.28 10.44 0.26
N SER A 100 -11.45 9.83 -0.63
CA SER A 100 -11.32 10.23 -2.03
C SER A 100 -12.60 9.98 -2.81
N ASN A 101 -13.06 10.99 -3.55
CA ASN A 101 -14.24 10.89 -4.40
C ASN A 101 -14.12 11.80 -5.62
N ARG A 102 -14.99 11.65 -6.62
CA ARG A 102 -14.96 12.38 -7.89
C ARG A 102 -14.95 13.91 -7.77
N ARG A 103 -15.44 14.47 -6.64
CA ARG A 103 -15.44 15.92 -6.40
C ARG A 103 -14.17 16.40 -5.72
N LYS A 104 -13.47 15.49 -5.03
CA LYS A 104 -12.25 15.75 -4.30
C LYS A 104 -11.34 14.52 -4.37
N PRO A 105 -10.66 14.29 -5.51
CA PRO A 105 -9.66 13.24 -5.62
C PRO A 105 -8.52 13.45 -4.62
N ASN A 106 -7.99 12.38 -4.07
CA ASN A 106 -6.89 12.44 -3.11
C ASN A 106 -5.56 12.20 -3.83
N GLU A 107 -4.78 13.26 -4.00
CA GLU A 107 -3.47 13.20 -4.64
C GLU A 107 -2.39 12.57 -3.75
N ASN A 108 -2.57 12.57 -2.43
CA ASN A 108 -1.57 12.06 -1.50
C ASN A 108 -1.26 10.58 -1.78
N TYR A 109 -2.30 9.74 -1.85
CA TYR A 109 -2.11 8.32 -2.18
C TYR A 109 -1.55 8.13 -3.61
N ALA A 110 -2.05 8.89 -4.58
CA ALA A 110 -1.57 8.80 -5.96
C ALA A 110 -0.09 9.17 -6.08
N ARG A 111 0.36 10.18 -5.33
CA ARG A 111 1.77 10.58 -5.26
C ARG A 111 2.61 9.47 -4.65
N GLU A 112 2.22 8.98 -3.47
CA GLU A 112 2.98 7.95 -2.76
C GLU A 112 3.11 6.65 -3.57
N VAL A 113 2.07 6.23 -4.28
CA VAL A 113 2.14 5.00 -5.09
C VAL A 113 3.11 5.14 -6.27
N MET A 114 3.22 6.32 -6.87
CA MET A 114 4.19 6.54 -7.94
C MET A 114 5.60 6.82 -7.40
N GLU A 115 5.72 7.69 -6.41
CA GLU A 115 7.01 8.18 -5.92
C GLU A 115 7.73 7.15 -5.04
N LEU A 116 7.06 6.67 -3.99
CA LEU A 116 7.70 5.84 -2.97
C LEU A 116 7.49 4.34 -3.19
N PHE A 117 6.38 3.95 -3.84
CA PHE A 117 6.04 2.53 -3.93
C PHE A 117 6.42 1.90 -5.26
N ALA A 118 6.34 2.61 -6.40
CA ALA A 118 6.45 1.91 -7.67
C ALA A 118 7.42 2.49 -8.71
N LEU A 119 7.60 3.79 -8.81
CA LEU A 119 8.34 4.38 -9.94
C LEU A 119 9.61 5.14 -9.51
N GLY A 120 9.59 5.77 -8.33
CA GLY A 120 10.62 6.72 -7.90
C GLY A 120 10.43 8.12 -8.50
N GLU A 121 11.08 9.11 -7.88
CA GLU A 121 11.03 10.51 -8.31
C GLU A 121 11.44 10.69 -9.77
N GLY A 122 10.83 11.67 -10.46
CA GLY A 122 11.18 12.06 -11.82
C GLY A 122 10.68 11.13 -12.93
N ASN A 123 9.97 10.05 -12.63
CA ASN A 123 9.43 9.10 -13.61
C ASN A 123 7.92 9.30 -13.89
N TYR A 124 7.35 10.40 -13.44
CA TYR A 124 5.96 10.82 -13.63
C TYR A 124 5.87 12.34 -13.57
N THR A 125 4.75 12.91 -13.96
CA THR A 125 4.46 14.35 -13.90
C THR A 125 3.40 14.65 -12.84
N GLU A 126 3.28 15.93 -12.42
CA GLU A 126 2.17 16.37 -11.56
C GLU A 126 0.80 16.07 -12.17
N ARG A 127 0.71 16.10 -13.50
CA ARG A 127 -0.51 15.71 -14.19
C ARG A 127 -0.82 14.23 -14.03
N ASP A 128 0.18 13.36 -14.08
CA ASP A 128 -0.01 11.93 -13.84
C ASP A 128 -0.53 11.66 -12.41
N ILE A 129 -0.05 12.42 -11.41
CA ILE A 129 -0.58 12.32 -10.04
C ILE A 129 -2.06 12.67 -10.00
N LEU A 130 -2.45 13.78 -10.64
CA LEU A 130 -3.85 14.22 -10.68
C LEU A 130 -4.74 13.17 -11.37
N GLU A 131 -4.30 12.64 -12.51
CA GLU A 131 -5.05 11.65 -13.29
C GLU A 131 -5.13 10.30 -12.54
N ALA A 132 -4.06 9.88 -11.86
CA ALA A 132 -4.07 8.70 -11.00
C ALA A 132 -5.03 8.90 -9.81
N ALA A 133 -5.01 10.07 -9.16
CA ALA A 133 -5.91 10.39 -8.05
C ALA A 133 -7.39 10.31 -8.48
N ARG A 134 -7.73 10.82 -9.68
CA ARG A 134 -9.06 10.68 -10.29
C ARG A 134 -9.44 9.22 -10.53
N GLY A 135 -8.51 8.43 -11.08
CA GLY A 135 -8.70 7.00 -11.34
C GLY A 135 -8.86 6.16 -10.09
N LEU A 136 -8.23 6.56 -8.97
CA LEU A 136 -8.31 5.87 -7.67
C LEU A 136 -9.54 6.26 -6.83
N THR A 137 -10.36 7.22 -7.27
CA THR A 137 -11.58 7.60 -6.56
C THR A 137 -12.56 6.43 -6.44
N GLY A 138 -13.38 6.43 -5.40
CA GLY A 138 -14.37 5.39 -5.14
C GLY A 138 -13.90 4.25 -4.24
N LEU A 139 -12.60 4.09 -4.02
CA LEU A 139 -12.08 3.16 -3.00
C LEU A 139 -12.30 3.76 -1.61
N THR A 140 -12.98 3.01 -0.75
CA THR A 140 -13.27 3.42 0.63
C THR A 140 -13.38 2.20 1.55
N ILE A 141 -13.76 2.42 2.81
CA ILE A 141 -13.91 1.37 3.82
C ILE A 141 -15.38 1.29 4.23
N ASP A 142 -15.96 0.09 4.16
CA ASP A 142 -17.21 -0.21 4.84
C ASP A 142 -16.92 -0.38 6.33
N ARG A 143 -17.29 0.63 7.11
CA ARG A 143 -16.98 0.65 8.55
C ARG A 143 -17.75 -0.39 9.35
N ALA A 144 -18.90 -0.84 8.86
CA ALA A 144 -19.70 -1.86 9.54
C ALA A 144 -19.08 -3.26 9.38
N LYS A 145 -18.54 -3.53 8.19
CA LYS A 145 -17.88 -4.80 7.88
C LYS A 145 -16.37 -4.78 8.14
N GLN A 146 -15.79 -3.59 8.31
CA GLN A 146 -14.34 -3.37 8.38
C GLN A 146 -13.58 -3.89 7.14
N GLU A 147 -14.17 -3.73 5.97
CA GLU A 147 -13.66 -4.23 4.69
C GLU A 147 -13.50 -3.08 3.68
N PRO A 148 -12.51 -3.18 2.77
CA PRO A 148 -12.43 -2.26 1.65
C PRO A 148 -13.61 -2.46 0.71
N VAL A 149 -14.12 -1.36 0.15
CA VAL A 149 -15.24 -1.38 -0.80
C VAL A 149 -15.01 -0.35 -1.91
N TYR A 150 -15.33 -0.74 -3.14
CA TYR A 150 -15.40 0.19 -4.26
C TYR A 150 -16.84 0.67 -4.45
N ARG A 151 -17.04 2.00 -4.43
CA ARG A 151 -18.33 2.65 -4.63
C ARG A 151 -18.32 3.42 -5.94
N ALA A 152 -18.90 2.85 -6.99
CA ALA A 152 -18.92 3.42 -8.33
C ALA A 152 -19.48 4.84 -8.40
N PHE A 153 -20.48 5.20 -7.57
CA PHE A 153 -21.02 6.54 -7.53
C PHE A 153 -20.05 7.61 -6.98
N MET A 154 -18.99 7.19 -6.27
CA MET A 154 -17.92 8.07 -5.79
C MET A 154 -16.77 8.18 -6.79
N HIS A 155 -16.71 7.28 -7.78
CA HIS A 155 -15.66 7.25 -8.78
C HIS A 155 -15.85 8.33 -9.85
N ASP A 156 -14.74 8.85 -10.37
CA ASP A 156 -14.68 9.73 -11.54
C ASP A 156 -14.71 8.88 -12.81
N PRO A 157 -15.82 8.86 -13.58
CA PRO A 157 -15.97 8.01 -14.75
C PRO A 157 -15.36 8.60 -16.03
N ASP A 158 -14.85 9.84 -15.98
CA ASP A 158 -14.36 10.55 -17.16
C ASP A 158 -13.03 9.97 -17.66
N THR A 159 -12.70 10.28 -18.91
CA THR A 159 -11.43 9.89 -19.52
C THR A 159 -10.25 10.53 -18.78
N LYS A 160 -9.20 9.77 -18.59
CA LYS A 160 -7.94 10.15 -17.92
C LYS A 160 -6.77 9.76 -18.80
N THR A 161 -5.68 10.53 -18.74
CA THR A 161 -4.41 10.18 -19.39
C THR A 161 -3.36 10.01 -18.32
N LEU A 162 -2.96 8.77 -18.04
CA LEU A 162 -1.99 8.41 -17.01
C LEU A 162 -0.79 7.74 -17.66
N LEU A 163 0.41 8.28 -17.43
CA LEU A 163 1.68 7.73 -17.95
C LEU A 163 1.60 7.39 -19.45
N GLY A 164 0.97 8.30 -20.23
CA GLY A 164 0.78 8.18 -21.67
C GLY A 164 -0.37 7.27 -22.11
N LYS A 165 -1.08 6.60 -21.20
CA LYS A 165 -2.24 5.75 -21.53
C LYS A 165 -3.53 6.51 -21.27
N THR A 166 -4.39 6.62 -22.31
CA THR A 166 -5.67 7.33 -22.25
C THR A 166 -6.84 6.35 -22.20
N GLY A 167 -7.74 6.54 -21.24
CA GLY A 167 -8.93 5.68 -21.05
C GLY A 167 -9.79 6.08 -19.86
N ARG A 168 -10.88 5.36 -19.65
CA ARG A 168 -11.74 5.48 -18.45
C ARG A 168 -11.19 4.62 -17.33
N HIS A 169 -10.01 4.97 -16.83
CA HIS A 169 -9.28 4.18 -15.86
C HIS A 169 -9.99 4.14 -14.50
N ASN A 170 -10.28 2.95 -14.03
CA ASN A 170 -10.71 2.63 -12.67
C ASN A 170 -9.49 2.31 -11.78
N PRO A 171 -9.66 2.06 -10.46
CA PRO A 171 -8.52 1.79 -9.58
C PRO A 171 -7.64 0.62 -10.00
N LYS A 172 -8.22 -0.44 -10.58
CA LYS A 172 -7.46 -1.59 -11.07
C LYS A 172 -6.59 -1.20 -12.27
N ASP A 173 -7.17 -0.46 -13.23
CA ASP A 173 -6.45 0.00 -14.42
C ASP A 173 -5.28 0.93 -14.04
N VAL A 174 -5.47 1.82 -13.04
CA VAL A 174 -4.40 2.69 -12.53
C VAL A 174 -3.24 1.87 -11.98
N VAL A 175 -3.53 0.87 -11.14
CA VAL A 175 -2.50 -0.01 -10.57
C VAL A 175 -1.79 -0.80 -11.66
N GLU A 176 -2.52 -1.37 -12.61
CA GLU A 176 -1.95 -2.09 -13.75
C GLU A 176 -1.02 -1.21 -14.59
N ILE A 177 -1.43 0.04 -14.87
CA ILE A 177 -0.61 1.01 -15.61
C ILE A 177 0.71 1.30 -14.88
N ILE A 178 0.64 1.52 -13.56
CA ILE A 178 1.80 1.84 -12.73
C ILE A 178 2.71 0.61 -12.56
N ALA A 179 2.15 -0.57 -12.23
CA ALA A 179 2.92 -1.79 -12.03
C ALA A 179 3.69 -2.22 -13.28
N ASN A 180 3.07 -2.04 -14.47
CA ASN A 180 3.67 -2.38 -15.76
C ASN A 180 4.49 -1.24 -16.40
N HIS A 181 4.67 -0.12 -15.70
CA HIS A 181 5.53 0.95 -16.20
C HIS A 181 7.00 0.49 -16.28
N PRO A 182 7.78 0.85 -17.32
CA PRO A 182 9.16 0.38 -17.49
C PRO A 182 10.09 0.60 -16.30
N LYS A 183 9.81 1.62 -15.49
CA LYS A 183 10.58 1.96 -14.28
C LYS A 183 10.18 1.18 -13.03
N SER A 184 9.01 0.52 -13.03
CA SER A 184 8.48 -0.14 -11.83
C SER A 184 9.35 -1.33 -11.39
N ALA A 185 9.60 -2.29 -12.25
CA ALA A 185 10.42 -3.45 -11.91
C ALA A 185 11.86 -3.09 -11.50
N PRO A 186 12.61 -2.21 -12.23
CA PRO A 186 13.93 -1.78 -11.77
C PRO A 186 13.91 -1.10 -10.40
N PHE A 187 12.88 -0.31 -10.09
CA PHE A 187 12.73 0.37 -8.81
C PHE A 187 12.59 -0.63 -7.66
N ILE A 188 11.70 -1.62 -7.78
CA ILE A 188 11.49 -2.65 -6.77
C ILE A 188 12.73 -3.53 -6.60
N VAL A 189 13.33 -3.96 -7.71
CA VAL A 189 14.54 -4.78 -7.69
C VAL A 189 15.69 -4.07 -6.98
N THR A 190 15.88 -2.77 -7.23
CA THR A 190 16.90 -1.97 -6.54
C THR A 190 16.65 -1.91 -5.04
N LYS A 191 15.39 -1.70 -4.61
CA LYS A 191 15.04 -1.69 -3.18
C LYS A 191 15.22 -3.06 -2.52
N LEU A 192 14.85 -4.14 -3.19
CA LEU A 192 15.08 -5.50 -2.71
C LEU A 192 16.59 -5.78 -2.58
N TRP A 193 17.38 -5.39 -3.56
CA TRP A 193 18.85 -5.54 -3.48
C TRP A 193 19.41 -4.77 -2.28
N SER A 194 19.04 -3.51 -2.10
CA SER A 194 19.49 -2.70 -0.96
C SER A 194 19.13 -3.31 0.38
N PHE A 195 17.97 -3.96 0.48
CA PHE A 195 17.52 -4.62 1.70
C PHE A 195 18.26 -5.95 2.00
N PHE A 196 18.58 -6.72 0.98
CA PHE A 196 19.19 -8.06 1.15
C PHE A 196 20.71 -8.07 1.03
N ALA A 197 21.30 -7.12 0.32
CA ALA A 197 22.73 -7.11 0.03
C ALA A 197 23.42 -5.82 0.51
N ASN A 198 23.33 -4.73 -0.28
CA ASN A 198 23.94 -3.44 0.03
C ASN A 198 23.31 -2.30 -0.81
N GLU A 199 23.64 -1.06 -0.46
CA GLU A 199 23.09 0.13 -1.13
C GLU A 199 23.67 0.39 -2.53
N ASN A 200 24.79 -0.20 -2.88
CA ASN A 200 25.52 0.06 -4.13
C ASN A 200 25.31 -1.08 -5.13
N VAL A 201 24.17 -1.11 -5.78
CA VAL A 201 23.91 -2.07 -6.86
C VAL A 201 24.48 -1.58 -8.20
N LYS A 202 25.17 -2.45 -8.93
CA LYS A 202 25.65 -2.14 -10.28
C LYS A 202 24.50 -2.20 -11.29
N PRO A 203 24.47 -1.31 -12.32
CA PRO A 203 23.40 -1.30 -13.32
C PRO A 203 23.17 -2.67 -13.98
N GLU A 204 24.24 -3.42 -14.31
CA GLU A 204 24.14 -4.73 -14.96
C GLU A 204 23.40 -5.75 -14.07
N VAL A 205 23.55 -5.63 -12.74
CA VAL A 205 22.85 -6.50 -11.78
C VAL A 205 21.37 -6.13 -11.72
N VAL A 206 21.03 -4.83 -11.74
CA VAL A 206 19.64 -4.36 -11.78
C VAL A 206 18.97 -4.86 -13.05
N ASP A 207 19.63 -4.75 -14.20
CA ASP A 207 19.09 -5.19 -15.48
C ASP A 207 18.82 -6.70 -15.51
N ALA A 208 19.79 -7.51 -15.06
CA ALA A 208 19.66 -8.96 -14.97
C ALA A 208 18.52 -9.38 -14.03
N LEU A 209 18.46 -8.82 -12.82
CA LEU A 209 17.40 -9.11 -11.86
C LEU A 209 16.03 -8.60 -12.33
N THR A 210 15.97 -7.46 -13.02
CA THR A 210 14.74 -6.94 -13.60
C THR A 210 14.18 -7.89 -14.66
N ALA A 211 15.05 -8.48 -15.48
CA ALA A 211 14.62 -9.46 -16.49
C ALA A 211 14.02 -10.72 -15.83
N GLU A 212 14.59 -11.19 -14.72
CA GLU A 212 14.02 -12.32 -13.96
C GLU A 212 12.71 -11.93 -13.25
N PHE A 213 12.65 -10.74 -12.66
CA PHE A 213 11.47 -10.25 -11.92
C PHE A 213 10.23 -10.09 -12.81
N ARG A 214 10.41 -9.92 -14.13
CA ARG A 214 9.32 -9.77 -15.11
C ARG A 214 8.79 -11.09 -15.68
N LYS A 215 9.38 -12.23 -15.32
CA LYS A 215 8.92 -13.57 -15.73
C LYS A 215 7.77 -14.07 -14.85
#